data_3921dd71a9a0b91df666bdbce7e4d170
#
_entry.id   3921dd71a9a0b91df666bdbce7e4d170
#
_cell.length_a   1.000
_cell.length_b   1.000
_cell.length_c   1.000
_cell.angle_alpha   90.00
_cell.angle_beta   90.00
_cell.angle_gamma   90.00
#
_symmetry.space_group_name_H-M   'P 1'
#
loop_
_entity.id
_entity.type
_entity.pdbx_description
1 polymer ?
#
loop_
_entity_poly.entity_id
_entity_poly.type
_entity_poly.pdbx_seq_one_letter_code
_entity_poly.pdbx_strand_id
1 'polypeptide(L)'
;MSGERILIIEDEARIAQFVERGLIYEGYRVNVAHDGQTGLQIARDNPPDLVILDWMLPGLDGLEVCKRLRAASDIPIVMLTAKDDVKDRVMGLDAGADDYLVKPFSIDELMARVRAQFRRVHPTSRPEVLRFADLTLDTGTHRAHRGERAIDLTAKEYELLELFMRNPRQVLTRDVIFDRVWGYDFGGESNIIEVYVRYLRQKTETDGESRLVHTVRGVGYVLREE
;
A
#
# COMPACT_ATOMS: atom_id res chain seq x y z
N MET A 1 20.50 -12.07 -4.39
CA MET A 1 19.80 -11.74 -5.65
C MET A 1 18.35 -12.01 -5.40
N SER A 2 17.55 -10.97 -5.41
CA SER A 2 16.12 -11.05 -5.15
C SER A 2 15.48 -11.84 -6.30
N GLY A 3 14.81 -12.92 -5.99
CA GLY A 3 14.11 -13.74 -6.98
C GLY A 3 12.67 -13.31 -7.17
N GLU A 4 12.28 -12.15 -6.58
CA GLU A 4 10.90 -11.66 -6.55
C GLU A 4 10.41 -11.36 -7.96
N ARG A 5 9.15 -11.71 -8.20
CA ARG A 5 8.45 -11.55 -9.46
C ARG A 5 7.58 -10.31 -9.44
N ILE A 6 7.74 -9.45 -10.43
CA ILE A 6 6.93 -8.24 -10.57
C ILE A 6 6.13 -8.36 -11.88
N LEU A 7 4.84 -8.10 -11.79
CA LEU A 7 3.97 -7.98 -12.95
C LEU A 7 3.74 -6.50 -13.26
N ILE A 8 4.07 -6.09 -14.49
CA ILE A 8 3.72 -4.77 -15.03
C ILE A 8 2.47 -4.93 -15.88
N ILE A 9 1.46 -4.08 -15.66
CA ILE A 9 0.25 -3.98 -16.48
C ILE A 9 0.18 -2.53 -16.98
N GLU A 10 0.64 -2.30 -18.23
CA GLU A 10 0.83 -0.97 -18.83
C GLU A 10 0.66 -1.09 -20.33
N ASP A 11 -0.28 -0.35 -20.93
CA ASP A 11 -0.56 -0.42 -22.36
C ASP A 11 0.46 0.34 -23.22
N GLU A 12 1.07 1.40 -22.67
CA GLU A 12 2.11 2.14 -23.36
C GLU A 12 3.45 1.38 -23.36
N ALA A 13 3.79 0.76 -24.47
CA ALA A 13 4.99 -0.08 -24.61
C ALA A 13 6.29 0.62 -24.21
N ARG A 14 6.40 1.96 -24.40
CA ARG A 14 7.60 2.72 -24.00
C ARG A 14 7.74 2.80 -22.49
N ILE A 15 6.64 3.04 -21.77
CA ILE A 15 6.63 3.10 -20.31
C ILE A 15 6.90 1.70 -19.75
N ALA A 16 6.20 0.68 -20.25
CA ALA A 16 6.40 -0.71 -19.85
C ALA A 16 7.86 -1.14 -19.99
N GLN A 17 8.50 -0.89 -21.15
CA GLN A 17 9.91 -1.21 -21.39
C GLN A 17 10.88 -0.41 -20.50
N PHE A 18 10.58 0.87 -20.23
CA PHE A 18 11.39 1.70 -19.34
C PHE A 18 11.39 1.12 -17.92
N VAL A 19 10.21 0.78 -17.41
CA VAL A 19 10.02 0.18 -16.07
C VAL A 19 10.64 -1.21 -16.01
N GLU A 20 10.40 -2.05 -17.02
CA GLU A 20 10.95 -3.41 -17.11
C GLU A 20 12.48 -3.42 -17.02
N ARG A 21 13.14 -2.58 -17.81
CA ARG A 21 14.61 -2.47 -17.80
C ARG A 21 15.15 -2.08 -16.44
N GLY A 22 14.51 -1.11 -15.77
CA GLY A 22 14.90 -0.68 -14.43
C GLY A 22 14.78 -1.80 -13.40
N LEU A 23 13.67 -2.54 -13.44
CA LEU A 23 13.44 -3.67 -12.54
C LEU A 23 14.41 -4.84 -12.78
N ILE A 24 14.66 -5.18 -14.04
CA ILE A 24 15.63 -6.22 -14.40
C ILE A 24 17.06 -5.82 -13.95
N TYR A 25 17.42 -4.54 -14.10
CA TYR A 25 18.73 -4.04 -13.63
C TYR A 25 18.89 -4.20 -12.11
N GLU A 26 17.82 -4.00 -11.34
CA GLU A 26 17.79 -4.22 -9.88
C GLU A 26 17.70 -5.72 -9.49
N GLY A 27 17.57 -6.64 -10.47
CA GLY A 27 17.61 -8.08 -10.25
C GLY A 27 16.24 -8.75 -10.06
N TYR A 28 15.15 -8.06 -10.32
CA TYR A 28 13.80 -8.61 -10.27
C TYR A 28 13.48 -9.45 -11.53
N ARG A 29 12.55 -10.41 -11.38
CA ARG A 29 11.95 -11.13 -12.51
C ARG A 29 10.68 -10.40 -12.93
N VAL A 30 10.56 -10.06 -14.20
CA VAL A 30 9.48 -9.20 -14.69
C VAL A 30 8.63 -9.94 -15.71
N ASN A 31 7.31 -9.84 -15.56
CA ASN A 31 6.31 -10.15 -16.57
C ASN A 31 5.62 -8.85 -16.99
N VAL A 32 5.28 -8.72 -18.26
CA VAL A 32 4.59 -7.54 -18.80
C VAL A 32 3.29 -7.96 -19.44
N ALA A 33 2.21 -7.25 -19.13
CA ALA A 33 0.93 -7.30 -19.81
C ALA A 33 0.59 -5.92 -20.36
N HIS A 34 -0.01 -5.85 -21.54
CA HIS A 34 -0.38 -4.59 -22.17
C HIS A 34 -1.87 -4.28 -22.08
N ASP A 35 -2.62 -5.07 -21.34
CA ASP A 35 -4.03 -4.86 -21.03
C ASP A 35 -4.41 -5.52 -19.69
N GLY A 36 -5.52 -5.05 -19.10
CA GLY A 36 -5.95 -5.53 -17.80
C GLY A 36 -6.37 -7.00 -17.76
N GLN A 37 -6.94 -7.52 -18.84
CA GLN A 37 -7.40 -8.91 -18.89
C GLN A 37 -6.22 -9.89 -18.92
N THR A 38 -5.24 -9.63 -19.77
CA THR A 38 -3.97 -10.37 -19.82
C THR A 38 -3.23 -10.29 -18.49
N GLY A 39 -3.20 -9.11 -17.86
CA GLY A 39 -2.61 -8.91 -16.54
C GLY A 39 -3.25 -9.78 -15.46
N LEU A 40 -4.57 -9.82 -15.38
CA LEU A 40 -5.29 -10.67 -14.44
C LEU A 40 -5.05 -12.17 -14.71
N GLN A 41 -4.96 -12.57 -15.98
CA GLN A 41 -4.64 -13.94 -16.33
C GLN A 41 -3.25 -14.34 -15.86
N ILE A 42 -2.24 -13.50 -16.14
CA ILE A 42 -0.86 -13.74 -15.68
C ILE A 42 -0.80 -13.80 -14.16
N ALA A 43 -1.45 -12.86 -13.46
CA ALA A 43 -1.47 -12.83 -12.00
C ALA A 43 -2.07 -14.10 -11.39
N ARG A 44 -3.09 -14.69 -12.03
CA ARG A 44 -3.71 -15.94 -11.60
C ARG A 44 -2.83 -17.16 -11.88
N ASP A 45 -2.27 -17.25 -13.11
CA ASP A 45 -1.56 -18.44 -13.57
C ASP A 45 -0.10 -18.48 -13.06
N ASN A 46 0.50 -17.32 -12.78
CA ASN A 46 1.84 -17.14 -12.22
C ASN A 46 1.86 -15.98 -11.22
N PRO A 47 1.37 -16.17 -9.99
CA PRO A 47 1.20 -15.11 -9.01
C PRO A 47 2.49 -14.29 -8.81
N PRO A 48 2.45 -12.97 -9.01
CA PRO A 48 3.60 -12.09 -8.75
C PRO A 48 3.70 -11.76 -7.26
N ASP A 49 4.86 -11.26 -6.85
CA ASP A 49 5.12 -10.77 -5.49
C ASP A 49 4.79 -9.26 -5.37
N LEU A 50 4.63 -8.57 -6.51
CA LEU A 50 4.19 -7.17 -6.61
C LEU A 50 3.60 -6.90 -7.99
N VAL A 51 2.60 -6.02 -8.07
CA VAL A 51 2.02 -5.53 -9.33
C VAL A 51 2.28 -4.03 -9.48
N ILE A 52 2.77 -3.63 -10.65
CA ILE A 52 2.79 -2.24 -11.11
C ILE A 52 1.67 -2.11 -12.15
N LEU A 53 0.69 -1.25 -11.89
CA LEU A 53 -0.56 -1.20 -12.62
C LEU A 53 -0.84 0.20 -13.14
N ASP A 54 -0.98 0.36 -14.44
CA ASP A 54 -1.50 1.62 -14.99
C ASP A 54 -2.98 1.79 -14.68
N TRP A 55 -3.35 3.00 -14.31
CA TRP A 55 -4.73 3.40 -14.14
C TRP A 55 -5.50 3.39 -15.46
N MET A 56 -4.89 3.95 -16.50
CA MET A 56 -5.54 4.24 -17.79
C MET A 56 -5.38 3.11 -18.80
N LEU A 57 -5.86 1.91 -18.48
CA LEU A 57 -5.81 0.77 -19.39
C LEU A 57 -6.98 0.76 -20.39
N PRO A 58 -6.76 0.32 -21.64
CA PRO A 58 -7.82 0.12 -22.60
C PRO A 58 -8.70 -1.07 -22.22
N GLY A 59 -10.01 -0.92 -22.42
CA GLY A 59 -10.98 -2.00 -22.20
C GLY A 59 -11.30 -2.19 -20.71
N LEU A 60 -10.50 -2.96 -19.99
CA LEU A 60 -10.67 -3.14 -18.55
C LEU A 60 -9.84 -2.11 -17.79
N ASP A 61 -10.51 -1.14 -17.18
CA ASP A 61 -9.92 -0.05 -16.39
C ASP A 61 -9.01 -0.59 -15.26
N GLY A 62 -7.89 0.09 -15.02
CA GLY A 62 -6.93 -0.25 -13.97
C GLY A 62 -7.54 -0.30 -12.57
N LEU A 63 -8.53 0.53 -12.24
CA LEU A 63 -9.26 0.44 -10.98
C LEU A 63 -10.02 -0.88 -10.83
N GLU A 64 -10.66 -1.34 -11.89
CA GLU A 64 -11.37 -2.61 -11.88
C GLU A 64 -10.39 -3.79 -11.81
N VAL A 65 -9.23 -3.70 -12.48
CA VAL A 65 -8.14 -4.67 -12.35
C VAL A 65 -7.65 -4.72 -10.90
N CYS A 66 -7.42 -3.57 -10.28
CA CYS A 66 -6.99 -3.45 -8.88
C CYS A 66 -7.98 -4.13 -7.93
N LYS A 67 -9.28 -3.85 -8.06
CA LYS A 67 -10.34 -4.48 -7.25
C LYS A 67 -10.35 -5.99 -7.38
N ARG A 68 -10.20 -6.52 -8.60
CA ARG A 68 -10.18 -7.97 -8.86
C ARG A 68 -8.94 -8.64 -8.29
N LEU A 69 -7.77 -8.00 -8.42
CA LEU A 69 -6.54 -8.48 -7.79
C LEU A 69 -6.69 -8.51 -6.27
N ARG A 70 -7.23 -7.45 -5.69
CA ARG A 70 -7.43 -7.34 -4.24
C ARG A 70 -8.44 -8.34 -3.69
N ALA A 71 -9.52 -8.63 -4.44
CA ALA A 71 -10.49 -9.65 -4.06
C ALA A 71 -9.89 -11.07 -4.06
N ALA A 72 -8.81 -11.30 -4.82
CA ALA A 72 -8.16 -12.60 -4.96
C ALA A 72 -6.91 -12.78 -4.08
N SER A 73 -6.25 -11.68 -3.66
CA SER A 73 -4.95 -11.73 -2.96
C SER A 73 -4.57 -10.40 -2.31
N ASP A 74 -3.63 -10.48 -1.36
CA ASP A 74 -3.01 -9.31 -0.70
C ASP A 74 -1.70 -8.87 -1.38
N ILE A 75 -1.51 -9.20 -2.66
CA ILE A 75 -0.32 -8.79 -3.43
C ILE A 75 -0.21 -7.27 -3.42
N PRO A 76 0.97 -6.68 -3.09
CA PRO A 76 1.18 -5.25 -3.16
C PRO A 76 0.95 -4.70 -4.58
N ILE A 77 0.19 -3.60 -4.68
CA ILE A 77 -0.14 -2.94 -5.95
C ILE A 77 0.35 -1.49 -5.91
N VAL A 78 1.28 -1.16 -6.80
CA VAL A 78 1.72 0.22 -7.06
C VAL A 78 1.02 0.71 -8.32
N MET A 79 0.15 1.72 -8.17
CA MET A 79 -0.61 2.25 -9.30
C MET A 79 0.13 3.40 -9.98
N LEU A 80 0.26 3.34 -11.30
CA LEU A 80 0.76 4.44 -12.12
C LEU A 80 -0.42 5.29 -12.59
N THR A 81 -0.34 6.61 -12.47
CA THR A 81 -1.43 7.51 -12.86
C THR A 81 -0.94 8.78 -13.50
N ALA A 82 -1.65 9.26 -14.53
CA ALA A 82 -1.46 10.59 -15.09
C ALA A 82 -2.26 11.67 -14.32
N LYS A 83 -3.07 11.26 -13.33
CA LYS A 83 -4.02 12.12 -12.64
C LYS A 83 -3.43 12.61 -11.32
N ASP A 84 -3.30 13.92 -11.20
CA ASP A 84 -2.76 14.62 -10.04
C ASP A 84 -3.85 15.12 -9.08
N ASP A 85 -5.13 14.92 -9.42
CA ASP A 85 -6.25 15.36 -8.59
C ASP A 85 -6.40 14.47 -7.33
N VAL A 86 -6.64 15.12 -6.20
CA VAL A 86 -6.88 14.50 -4.89
C VAL A 86 -8.02 13.47 -4.95
N LYS A 87 -9.06 13.74 -5.74
CA LYS A 87 -10.21 12.82 -5.89
C LYS A 87 -9.80 11.50 -6.55
N ASP A 88 -8.97 11.57 -7.57
CA ASP A 88 -8.51 10.38 -8.29
C ASP A 88 -7.60 9.52 -7.40
N ARG A 89 -6.73 10.15 -6.61
CA ARG A 89 -5.90 9.42 -5.62
C ARG A 89 -6.75 8.66 -4.59
N VAL A 90 -7.79 9.30 -4.07
CA VAL A 90 -8.74 8.66 -3.15
C VAL A 90 -9.42 7.47 -3.81
N MET A 91 -9.84 7.59 -5.07
CA MET A 91 -10.47 6.48 -5.80
C MET A 91 -9.53 5.29 -6.02
N GLY A 92 -8.24 5.53 -6.31
CA GLY A 92 -7.23 4.47 -6.44
C GLY A 92 -7.00 3.72 -5.12
N LEU A 93 -6.94 4.45 -4.02
CA LEU A 93 -6.80 3.90 -2.68
C LEU A 93 -8.07 3.15 -2.24
N ASP A 94 -9.26 3.67 -2.55
CA ASP A 94 -10.54 2.99 -2.32
C ASP A 94 -10.65 1.68 -3.13
N ALA A 95 -9.98 1.61 -4.29
CA ALA A 95 -9.89 0.38 -5.09
C ALA A 95 -8.95 -0.68 -4.49
N GLY A 96 -8.16 -0.32 -3.46
CA GLY A 96 -7.26 -1.22 -2.74
C GLY A 96 -5.80 -1.19 -3.20
N ALA A 97 -5.36 -0.16 -3.94
CA ALA A 97 -3.94 0.05 -4.23
C ALA A 97 -3.15 0.36 -2.95
N ASP A 98 -1.92 -0.11 -2.86
CA ASP A 98 -1.04 0.10 -1.71
C ASP A 98 -0.22 1.37 -1.81
N ASP A 99 0.07 1.79 -3.04
CA ASP A 99 0.80 3.01 -3.35
C ASP A 99 0.41 3.51 -4.74
N TYR A 100 0.74 4.76 -5.05
CA TYR A 100 0.56 5.33 -6.38
C TYR A 100 1.76 6.18 -6.77
N LEU A 101 1.99 6.30 -8.07
CA LEU A 101 3.07 7.08 -8.64
C LEU A 101 2.53 7.89 -9.83
N VAL A 102 2.73 9.21 -9.78
CA VAL A 102 2.22 10.12 -10.82
C VAL A 102 3.17 10.16 -12.01
N LYS A 103 2.65 10.01 -13.21
CA LYS A 103 3.38 10.18 -14.47
C LYS A 103 3.50 11.70 -14.79
N PRO A 104 4.71 12.20 -15.22
CA PRO A 104 5.96 11.46 -15.42
C PRO A 104 6.72 11.23 -14.11
N PHE A 105 7.38 10.09 -13.98
CA PHE A 105 8.16 9.69 -12.81
C PHE A 105 9.59 9.32 -13.17
N SER A 106 10.49 9.34 -12.19
CA SER A 106 11.84 8.80 -12.35
C SER A 106 11.87 7.29 -12.03
N ILE A 107 12.82 6.56 -12.65
CA ILE A 107 13.00 5.16 -12.31
C ILE A 107 13.41 4.96 -10.85
N ASP A 108 14.22 5.88 -10.31
CA ASP A 108 14.69 5.84 -8.92
C ASP A 108 13.51 5.95 -7.93
N GLU A 109 12.53 6.81 -8.24
CA GLU A 109 11.32 6.96 -7.44
C GLU A 109 10.49 5.67 -7.45
N LEU A 110 10.28 5.08 -8.63
CA LEU A 110 9.58 3.79 -8.74
C LEU A 110 10.32 2.69 -7.97
N MET A 111 11.64 2.57 -8.15
CA MET A 111 12.45 1.55 -7.46
C MET A 111 12.40 1.71 -5.94
N ALA A 112 12.36 2.93 -5.48
CA ALA A 112 12.23 3.19 -4.08
C ALA A 112 10.90 2.72 -3.49
N ARG A 113 9.78 2.91 -4.22
CA ARG A 113 8.46 2.40 -3.86
C ARG A 113 8.41 0.88 -3.90
N VAL A 114 8.96 0.27 -4.94
CA VAL A 114 9.07 -1.19 -5.06
C VAL A 114 9.83 -1.78 -3.87
N ARG A 115 11.01 -1.22 -3.53
CA ARG A 115 11.77 -1.66 -2.34
C ARG A 115 11.00 -1.45 -1.04
N ALA A 116 10.23 -0.38 -0.93
CA ALA A 116 9.37 -0.14 0.24
C ALA A 116 8.31 -1.25 0.37
N GLN A 117 7.67 -1.66 -0.72
CA GLN A 117 6.70 -2.74 -0.71
C GLN A 117 7.35 -4.08 -0.30
N PHE A 118 8.53 -4.42 -0.82
CA PHE A 118 9.20 -5.69 -0.49
C PHE A 118 9.76 -5.75 0.94
N ARG A 119 10.17 -4.64 1.55
CA ARG A 119 10.53 -4.63 2.99
C ARG A 119 9.38 -5.08 3.90
N ARG A 120 8.14 -4.97 3.44
CA ARG A 120 6.93 -5.41 4.14
C ARG A 120 6.78 -6.93 4.15
N VAL A 121 7.14 -7.59 3.06
CA VAL A 121 7.00 -9.05 2.90
C VAL A 121 8.06 -9.81 3.71
N HIS A 122 9.18 -9.16 4.05
CA HIS A 122 10.29 -9.77 4.82
C HIS A 122 10.65 -8.92 6.06
N PRO A 123 9.83 -8.94 7.12
CA PRO A 123 10.20 -8.27 8.36
C PRO A 123 11.47 -8.90 8.93
N THR A 124 12.49 -8.10 9.18
CA THR A 124 13.73 -8.53 9.89
C THR A 124 13.52 -8.78 11.39
N SER A 125 12.31 -8.57 11.90
CA SER A 125 11.94 -8.80 13.29
C SER A 125 11.27 -10.16 13.48
N ARG A 126 11.55 -10.82 14.63
CA ARG A 126 10.81 -12.04 15.03
C ARG A 126 9.31 -11.73 15.09
N PRO A 127 8.44 -12.68 14.64
CA PRO A 127 7.01 -12.51 14.78
C PRO A 127 6.63 -12.22 16.24
N GLU A 128 5.83 -11.19 16.45
CA GLU A 128 5.34 -10.81 17.77
C GLU A 128 3.87 -10.36 17.68
N VAL A 129 3.16 -10.43 18.79
CA VAL A 129 1.80 -9.90 18.88
C VAL A 129 1.84 -8.59 19.65
N LEU A 130 1.68 -7.49 18.91
CA LEU A 130 1.53 -6.15 19.50
C LEU A 130 0.14 -6.04 20.13
N ARG A 131 0.06 -5.35 21.28
CA ARG A 131 -1.19 -5.17 22.02
C ARG A 131 -1.33 -3.74 22.52
N PHE A 132 -2.50 -3.16 22.31
CA PHE A 132 -2.85 -1.86 22.86
C PHE A 132 -4.36 -1.82 23.13
N ALA A 133 -4.76 -1.63 24.40
CA ALA A 133 -6.13 -1.83 24.85
C ALA A 133 -6.67 -3.21 24.39
N ASP A 134 -7.79 -3.24 23.70
CA ASP A 134 -8.41 -4.43 23.11
C ASP A 134 -7.97 -4.69 21.65
N LEU A 135 -7.05 -3.86 21.10
CA LEU A 135 -6.50 -4.02 19.76
C LEU A 135 -5.26 -4.91 19.80
N THR A 136 -5.21 -5.91 18.93
CA THR A 136 -4.06 -6.79 18.76
C THR A 136 -3.64 -6.86 17.31
N LEU A 137 -2.33 -6.98 17.08
CA LEU A 137 -1.73 -7.09 15.75
C LEU A 137 -0.63 -8.16 15.78
N ASP A 138 -0.86 -9.25 15.08
CA ASP A 138 0.13 -10.31 14.88
C ASP A 138 1.01 -9.95 13.68
N THR A 139 2.29 -9.65 13.94
CA THR A 139 3.25 -9.21 12.91
C THR A 139 3.74 -10.37 12.03
N GLY A 140 3.52 -11.61 12.43
CA GLY A 140 3.88 -12.79 11.64
C GLY A 140 2.80 -13.20 10.64
N THR A 141 1.53 -13.01 11.01
CA THR A 141 0.39 -13.36 10.15
C THR A 141 -0.29 -12.14 9.52
N HIS A 142 0.14 -10.93 9.89
CA HIS A 142 -0.45 -9.64 9.50
C HIS A 142 -1.95 -9.51 9.83
N ARG A 143 -2.40 -10.23 10.86
CA ARG A 143 -3.80 -10.21 11.30
C ARG A 143 -3.99 -9.26 12.47
N ALA A 144 -5.04 -8.46 12.38
CA ALA A 144 -5.46 -7.57 13.45
C ALA A 144 -6.81 -8.03 14.04
N HIS A 145 -7.01 -7.78 15.32
CA HIS A 145 -8.28 -8.00 15.99
C HIS A 145 -8.59 -6.86 16.94
N ARG A 146 -9.87 -6.55 17.07
CA ARG A 146 -10.42 -5.69 18.13
C ARG A 146 -11.25 -6.57 19.06
N GLY A 147 -10.75 -6.86 20.26
CA GLY A 147 -11.31 -7.95 21.06
C GLY A 147 -11.28 -9.27 20.30
N GLU A 148 -12.47 -9.87 20.07
CA GLU A 148 -12.61 -11.10 19.29
C GLU A 148 -12.88 -10.85 17.78
N ARG A 149 -13.17 -9.62 17.40
CA ARG A 149 -13.49 -9.25 16.02
C ARG A 149 -12.22 -9.14 15.17
N ALA A 150 -12.14 -9.96 14.12
CA ALA A 150 -11.07 -9.85 13.13
C ALA A 150 -11.23 -8.56 12.30
N ILE A 151 -10.10 -7.93 11.97
CA ILE A 151 -10.01 -6.73 11.15
C ILE A 151 -9.21 -7.07 9.90
N ASP A 152 -9.84 -6.95 8.74
CA ASP A 152 -9.15 -7.10 7.46
C ASP A 152 -8.47 -5.80 7.07
N LEU A 153 -7.14 -5.82 7.03
CA LEU A 153 -6.31 -4.67 6.67
C LEU A 153 -5.69 -4.88 5.31
N THR A 154 -5.69 -3.82 4.51
CA THR A 154 -4.77 -3.76 3.37
C THR A 154 -3.35 -3.63 3.89
N ALA A 155 -2.39 -3.88 3.05
CA ALA A 155 -1.00 -3.85 3.45
C ALA A 155 -0.56 -2.48 4.01
N LYS A 156 -1.03 -1.34 3.45
CA LYS A 156 -0.72 0.01 3.98
C LYS A 156 -1.44 0.34 5.28
N GLU A 157 -2.66 -0.14 5.45
CA GLU A 157 -3.36 -0.03 6.73
C GLU A 157 -2.65 -0.82 7.83
N TYR A 158 -2.15 -2.03 7.50
CA TYR A 158 -1.34 -2.82 8.40
C TYR A 158 -0.07 -2.06 8.84
N GLU A 159 0.73 -1.52 7.89
CA GLU A 159 1.94 -0.77 8.23
C GLU A 159 1.65 0.45 9.11
N LEU A 160 0.60 1.19 8.76
CA LEU A 160 0.21 2.36 9.53
C LEU A 160 -0.23 1.96 10.94
N LEU A 161 -0.99 0.86 11.07
CA LEU A 161 -1.40 0.33 12.35
C LEU A 161 -0.20 -0.18 13.16
N GLU A 162 0.71 -0.94 12.52
CA GLU A 162 1.94 -1.43 13.15
C GLU A 162 2.79 -0.26 13.66
N LEU A 163 2.96 0.79 12.86
CA LEU A 163 3.69 1.99 13.26
C LEU A 163 3.09 2.63 14.49
N PHE A 164 1.76 2.76 14.56
CA PHE A 164 1.08 3.29 15.74
C PHE A 164 1.23 2.38 16.96
N MET A 165 1.07 1.06 16.78
CA MET A 165 1.14 0.10 17.88
C MET A 165 2.56 -0.10 18.43
N ARG A 166 3.60 0.18 17.63
CA ARG A 166 5.00 0.24 18.10
C ARG A 166 5.35 1.53 18.83
N ASN A 167 4.52 2.57 18.68
CA ASN A 167 4.72 3.88 19.30
C ASN A 167 3.44 4.35 20.05
N PRO A 168 2.91 3.55 21.00
CA PRO A 168 1.68 3.88 21.70
C PRO A 168 1.90 5.14 22.56
N ARG A 169 0.88 6.00 22.59
CA ARG A 169 0.86 7.28 23.34
C ARG A 169 1.86 8.32 22.86
N GLN A 170 2.62 8.02 21.80
CA GLN A 170 3.53 8.97 21.16
C GLN A 170 2.82 9.67 19.99
N VAL A 171 2.94 10.99 19.92
CA VAL A 171 2.47 11.76 18.75
C VAL A 171 3.46 11.55 17.60
N LEU A 172 2.98 10.98 16.52
CA LEU A 172 3.74 10.84 15.28
C LEU A 172 3.38 11.99 14.35
N THR A 173 4.37 12.73 13.90
CA THR A 173 4.17 13.81 12.94
C THR A 173 3.81 13.22 11.56
N ARG A 174 3.19 14.04 10.69
CA ARG A 174 2.89 13.63 9.32
C ARG A 174 4.13 13.17 8.57
N ASP A 175 5.22 13.89 8.71
CA ASP A 175 6.49 13.58 8.04
C ASP A 175 7.03 12.22 8.50
N VAL A 176 7.02 11.95 9.81
CA VAL A 176 7.45 10.66 10.36
C VAL A 176 6.56 9.52 9.88
N ILE A 177 5.24 9.70 9.88
CA ILE A 177 4.29 8.70 9.39
C ILE A 177 4.54 8.45 7.91
N PHE A 178 4.70 9.53 7.14
CA PHE A 178 4.91 9.45 5.71
C PHE A 178 6.21 8.71 5.39
N ASP A 179 7.34 9.13 6.00
CA ASP A 179 8.66 8.52 5.81
C ASP A 179 8.67 7.03 6.17
N ARG A 180 8.03 6.66 7.28
CA ARG A 180 8.02 5.27 7.77
C ARG A 180 7.12 4.33 6.97
N VAL A 181 5.96 4.82 6.52
CA VAL A 181 4.95 4.00 5.82
C VAL A 181 5.08 4.09 4.31
N TRP A 182 5.49 5.24 3.75
CA TRP A 182 5.62 5.45 2.29
C TRP A 182 7.06 5.62 1.81
N GLY A 183 8.00 6.02 2.69
CA GLY A 183 9.46 5.89 2.47
C GLY A 183 10.10 6.88 1.52
N TYR A 184 9.47 8.04 1.19
CA TYR A 184 10.06 9.08 0.35
C TYR A 184 9.43 10.47 0.51
N ASP A 185 10.26 11.48 0.21
CA ASP A 185 9.95 12.89 0.20
C ASP A 185 8.91 13.23 -0.89
N PHE A 186 7.65 13.15 -0.53
CA PHE A 186 6.56 13.72 -1.29
C PHE A 186 6.41 15.17 -0.85
N GLY A 187 6.80 16.12 -1.70
CA GLY A 187 6.67 17.54 -1.42
C GLY A 187 5.32 17.91 -0.80
N GLY A 188 5.26 17.89 0.50
CA GLY A 188 4.44 18.60 1.47
C GLY A 188 2.91 18.59 1.38
N GLU A 189 2.26 18.09 0.35
CA GLU A 189 0.80 18.32 0.15
C GLU A 189 -0.07 17.06 -0.03
N SER A 190 0.40 15.88 0.32
CA SER A 190 -0.40 14.66 0.17
C SER A 190 -1.32 14.45 1.39
N ASN A 191 -2.63 14.39 1.16
CA ASN A 191 -3.62 13.99 2.15
C ASN A 191 -3.76 12.45 2.28
N ILE A 192 -2.76 11.69 1.81
CA ILE A 192 -2.75 10.23 1.85
C ILE A 192 -2.90 9.70 3.29
N ILE A 193 -2.20 10.32 4.24
CA ILE A 193 -2.25 9.93 5.66
C ILE A 193 -3.67 10.08 6.20
N GLU A 194 -4.36 11.19 5.89
CA GLU A 194 -5.74 11.44 6.28
C GLU A 194 -6.69 10.35 5.78
N VAL A 195 -6.50 9.92 4.54
CA VAL A 195 -7.28 8.86 3.91
C VAL A 195 -7.07 7.53 4.64
N TYR A 196 -5.82 7.11 4.85
CA TYR A 196 -5.53 5.85 5.52
C TYR A 196 -5.89 5.86 7.02
N VAL A 197 -5.73 6.98 7.72
CA VAL A 197 -6.23 7.13 9.09
C VAL A 197 -7.75 7.02 9.13
N ARG A 198 -8.47 7.56 8.15
CA ARG A 198 -9.92 7.38 8.04
C ARG A 198 -10.29 5.90 7.86
N TYR A 199 -9.59 5.17 6.97
CA TYR A 199 -9.84 3.75 6.76
C TYR A 199 -9.54 2.92 8.00
N LEU A 200 -8.41 3.17 8.66
CA LEU A 200 -8.11 2.51 9.93
C LEU A 200 -9.21 2.74 10.97
N ARG A 201 -9.67 3.98 11.14
CA ARG A 201 -10.76 4.29 12.05
C ARG A 201 -12.05 3.55 11.68
N GLN A 202 -12.43 3.53 10.41
CA GLN A 202 -13.59 2.79 9.95
C GLN A 202 -13.53 1.30 10.27
N LYS A 203 -12.34 0.71 10.26
CA LYS A 203 -12.11 -0.71 10.54
C LYS A 203 -11.91 -1.02 12.02
N THR A 204 -11.32 -0.10 12.77
CA THR A 204 -10.98 -0.29 14.19
C THR A 204 -12.00 0.31 15.15
N GLU A 205 -12.97 1.08 14.69
CA GLU A 205 -13.95 1.80 15.52
C GLU A 205 -15.41 1.46 15.11
N THR A 206 -15.67 0.23 14.68
CA THR A 206 -17.02 -0.28 14.37
C THR A 206 -17.81 -0.62 15.64
N ASP A 207 -19.12 -0.67 15.53
CA ASP A 207 -20.03 -1.19 16.57
C ASP A 207 -19.95 -0.47 17.94
N GLY A 208 -19.56 0.81 17.93
CA GLY A 208 -19.46 1.60 19.16
C GLY A 208 -18.15 1.43 19.94
N GLU A 209 -17.16 0.78 19.34
CA GLU A 209 -15.81 0.70 19.87
C GLU A 209 -15.18 2.09 20.06
N SER A 210 -14.44 2.27 21.15
CA SER A 210 -13.79 3.54 21.46
C SER A 210 -12.72 3.90 20.42
N ARG A 211 -12.59 5.19 20.14
CA ARG A 211 -11.52 5.69 19.27
C ARG A 211 -10.16 5.45 19.90
N LEU A 212 -9.23 4.89 19.12
CA LEU A 212 -7.84 4.71 19.53
C LEU A 212 -6.87 5.59 18.75
N VAL A 213 -7.13 5.85 17.47
CA VAL A 213 -6.27 6.71 16.65
C VAL A 213 -6.81 8.15 16.68
N HIS A 214 -6.12 9.04 17.38
CA HIS A 214 -6.52 10.44 17.57
C HIS A 214 -5.71 11.39 16.68
N THR A 215 -6.36 12.48 16.25
CA THR A 215 -5.69 13.58 15.53
C THR A 215 -5.17 14.60 16.52
N VAL A 216 -3.90 14.93 16.41
CA VAL A 216 -3.29 16.08 17.09
C VAL A 216 -3.21 17.21 16.06
N ARG A 217 -4.13 18.19 16.17
CA ARG A 217 -4.29 19.26 15.16
C ARG A 217 -2.97 19.99 14.92
N GLY A 218 -2.62 20.16 13.64
CA GLY A 218 -1.40 20.85 13.21
C GLY A 218 -0.10 20.06 13.42
N VAL A 219 -0.15 18.84 14.03
CA VAL A 219 1.04 18.04 14.33
C VAL A 219 0.99 16.68 13.61
N GLY A 220 -0.01 15.85 13.90
CA GLY A 220 -0.06 14.49 13.37
C GLY A 220 -1.11 13.63 14.07
N TYR A 221 -0.74 12.40 14.40
CA TYR A 221 -1.65 11.41 14.97
C TYR A 221 -1.01 10.65 16.14
N VAL A 222 -1.85 10.08 16.99
CA VAL A 222 -1.41 9.30 18.16
C VAL A 222 -2.37 8.15 18.41
N LEU A 223 -1.83 6.98 18.76
CA LEU A 223 -2.60 5.86 19.29
C LEU A 223 -2.67 6.01 20.81
N ARG A 224 -3.88 6.20 21.36
CA ARG A 224 -4.13 6.32 22.79
C ARG A 224 -5.56 5.96 23.13
N GLU A 225 -5.81 5.60 24.38
CA GLU A 225 -7.14 5.61 24.97
C GLU A 225 -7.54 7.06 25.32
N GLU A 226 -8.82 7.35 25.50
CA GLU A 226 -9.29 8.68 25.91
C GLU A 226 -8.75 9.10 27.28
#